data_845ce29a7946e040d8dd4cf6ff5cd559
#
_entry.id   845ce29a7946e040d8dd4cf6ff5cd559
#
_cell.length_a   1.000
_cell.length_b   1.000
_cell.length_c   1.000
_cell.angle_alpha   90.00
_cell.angle_beta   90.00
_cell.angle_gamma   90.00
#
_symmetry.space_group_name_H-M   'P 1'
#
loop_
_entity.id
_entity.type
_entity.pdbx_description
1 polymer ?
#
loop_
_entity_poly.entity_id
_entity_poly.type
_entity_poly.pdbx_seq_one_letter_code
_entity_poly.pdbx_strand_id
1 'polypeptide(L)'
;RENLGMADGFFINNKEHQLIIIETIRRFQPSIIFCNAPEDRHPDHGRAASLIEEAAFLSGLEKIKTSHEGIAQEAWRPTQVFHYIQSRSLTPHFVVDISKHIEKKMESIMAYRSQFYNPNSNEPDTFISSAAFLEFVKGRAKELGQQIGVQYAEGFITQKTLGINSLDAIIQKKT
;
A
#
# COMPACT_ATOMS: atom_id res chain seq x y z
N ARG A 1 12.31 1.96 8.59
CA ARG A 1 11.10 2.78 8.60
C ARG A 1 11.49 4.25 8.68
N GLU A 2 10.88 5.06 7.84
CA GLU A 2 11.07 6.50 7.79
C GLU A 2 9.70 7.19 7.92
N ASN A 3 9.67 8.33 8.61
CA ASN A 3 8.49 9.17 8.70
C ASN A 3 8.80 10.50 7.99
N LEU A 4 8.00 10.82 6.98
CA LEU A 4 8.19 12.03 6.17
C LEU A 4 7.57 13.29 6.80
N GLY A 5 6.98 13.19 8.00
CA GLY A 5 6.51 14.33 8.81
C GLY A 5 5.26 15.03 8.30
N MET A 6 4.49 14.42 7.40
CA MET A 6 3.23 15.00 6.92
C MET A 6 2.17 14.97 8.02
N ALA A 7 1.36 16.02 8.10
CA ALA A 7 0.34 16.17 9.14
C ALA A 7 -0.79 15.12 8.97
N ASP A 8 -1.04 14.34 10.03
CA ASP A 8 -2.12 13.35 10.08
C ASP A 8 -3.48 14.05 9.92
N GLY A 9 -4.34 13.51 9.07
CA GLY A 9 -5.67 14.04 8.76
C GLY A 9 -5.68 15.26 7.83
N PHE A 10 -4.57 15.97 7.65
CA PHE A 10 -4.53 17.27 7.01
C PHE A 10 -3.47 17.44 5.90
N PHE A 11 -2.66 16.44 5.61
CA PHE A 11 -1.76 16.58 4.48
C PHE A 11 -2.55 16.65 3.15
N ILE A 12 -1.99 17.32 2.17
CA ILE A 12 -2.62 17.55 0.88
C ILE A 12 -1.69 17.12 -0.26
N ASN A 13 -2.28 16.78 -1.40
CA ASN A 13 -1.52 16.53 -2.61
C ASN A 13 -1.14 17.88 -3.24
N ASN A 14 0.05 18.37 -2.91
CA ASN A 14 0.61 19.62 -3.42
C ASN A 14 2.09 19.43 -3.81
N LYS A 15 2.66 20.43 -4.44
CA LYS A 15 4.04 20.40 -4.92
C LYS A 15 5.05 20.07 -3.81
N GLU A 16 4.87 20.61 -2.62
CA GLU A 16 5.79 20.40 -1.49
C GLU A 16 5.81 18.93 -1.08
N HIS A 17 4.65 18.34 -0.82
CA HIS A 17 4.54 16.93 -0.46
C HIS A 17 4.95 16.00 -1.60
N GLN A 18 4.63 16.37 -2.86
CA GLN A 18 5.10 15.62 -4.03
C GLN A 18 6.64 15.59 -4.10
N LEU A 19 7.33 16.70 -3.86
CA LEU A 19 8.79 16.75 -3.87
C LEU A 19 9.41 15.87 -2.79
N ILE A 20 8.81 15.79 -1.60
CA ILE A 20 9.26 14.88 -0.53
C ILE A 20 9.16 13.40 -0.99
N ILE A 21 8.05 13.03 -1.61
CA ILE A 21 7.87 11.67 -2.15
C ILE A 21 8.82 11.41 -3.33
N ILE A 22 8.99 12.37 -4.25
CA ILE A 22 9.92 12.27 -5.39
C ILE A 22 11.35 12.05 -4.92
N GLU A 23 11.81 12.81 -3.92
CA GLU A 23 13.13 12.62 -3.31
C GLU A 23 13.29 11.20 -2.77
N THR A 24 12.29 10.72 -2.03
CA THR A 24 12.27 9.37 -1.48
C THR A 24 12.32 8.31 -2.58
N ILE A 25 11.51 8.44 -3.63
CA ILE A 25 11.51 7.51 -4.77
C ILE A 25 12.88 7.48 -5.44
N ARG A 26 13.49 8.63 -5.69
CA ARG A 26 14.79 8.73 -6.35
C ARG A 26 15.94 8.20 -5.50
N ARG A 27 15.82 8.32 -4.19
CA ARG A 27 16.80 7.77 -3.26
C ARG A 27 16.79 6.24 -3.24
N PHE A 28 15.60 5.63 -3.20
CA PHE A 28 15.47 4.18 -3.11
C PHE A 28 15.34 3.46 -4.46
N GLN A 29 15.00 4.16 -5.52
CA GLN A 29 14.85 3.65 -6.89
C GLN A 29 14.02 2.36 -6.98
N PRO A 30 12.81 2.31 -6.39
CA PRO A 30 11.99 1.10 -6.40
C PRO A 30 11.45 0.82 -7.80
N SER A 31 11.39 -0.47 -8.17
CA SER A 31 10.67 -0.91 -9.37
C SER A 31 9.16 -0.93 -9.13
N ILE A 32 8.73 -1.24 -7.90
CA ILE A 32 7.32 -1.32 -7.48
C ILE A 32 7.12 -0.47 -6.24
N ILE A 33 6.03 0.28 -6.19
CA ILE A 33 5.54 0.98 -5.01
C ILE A 33 4.22 0.34 -4.58
N PHE A 34 4.08 0.03 -3.30
CA PHE A 34 2.81 -0.29 -2.67
C PHE A 34 2.32 0.92 -1.88
N CYS A 35 1.08 1.33 -2.10
CA CYS A 35 0.50 2.48 -1.43
C CYS A 35 -0.96 2.25 -1.02
N ASN A 36 -1.54 3.24 -0.36
CA ASN A 36 -2.89 3.19 0.17
C ASN A 36 -3.95 2.95 -0.92
N ALA A 37 -5.10 2.44 -0.50
CA ALA A 37 -6.27 2.29 -1.35
C ALA A 37 -6.70 3.65 -1.95
N PRO A 38 -7.12 3.69 -3.24
CA PRO A 38 -7.59 4.92 -3.87
C PRO A 38 -8.87 5.47 -3.24
N GLU A 39 -9.69 4.56 -2.69
CA GLU A 39 -10.91 4.88 -1.93
C GLU A 39 -10.90 4.11 -0.63
N ASP A 40 -11.08 4.83 0.48
CA ASP A 40 -11.20 4.18 1.78
C ASP A 40 -12.01 5.01 2.78
N ARG A 41 -12.20 4.47 4.00
CA ARG A 41 -12.90 5.13 5.08
C ARG A 41 -12.14 6.38 5.57
N HIS A 42 -10.84 6.29 5.72
CA HIS A 42 -10.00 7.40 6.17
C HIS A 42 -9.63 8.30 4.99
N PRO A 43 -9.87 9.62 5.05
CA PRO A 43 -9.60 10.53 3.93
C PRO A 43 -8.13 10.54 3.51
N ASP A 44 -7.20 10.33 4.44
CA ASP A 44 -5.78 10.31 4.14
C ASP A 44 -5.35 9.14 3.26
N HIS A 45 -6.10 8.03 3.27
CA HIS A 45 -5.75 6.90 2.42
C HIS A 45 -5.90 7.26 0.93
N GLY A 46 -7.03 7.83 0.53
CA GLY A 46 -7.23 8.29 -0.84
C GLY A 46 -6.30 9.45 -1.23
N ARG A 47 -6.02 10.38 -0.29
CA ARG A 47 -5.05 11.46 -0.51
C ARG A 47 -3.64 10.91 -0.74
N ALA A 48 -3.21 9.93 0.07
CA ALA A 48 -1.91 9.29 -0.09
C ALA A 48 -1.82 8.54 -1.42
N ALA A 49 -2.88 7.85 -1.83
CA ALA A 49 -2.93 7.17 -3.11
C ALA A 49 -2.68 8.14 -4.26
N SER A 50 -3.43 9.25 -4.31
CA SER A 50 -3.27 10.28 -5.35
C SER A 50 -1.88 10.93 -5.30
N LEU A 51 -1.40 11.30 -4.11
CA LEU A 51 -0.08 11.91 -3.92
C LEU A 51 1.05 11.01 -4.44
N ILE A 52 1.01 9.73 -4.10
CA ILE A 52 2.05 8.77 -4.50
C ILE A 52 1.99 8.47 -6.00
N GLU A 53 0.81 8.35 -6.60
CA GLU A 53 0.68 8.15 -8.04
C GLU A 53 1.25 9.30 -8.85
N GLU A 54 0.91 10.54 -8.48
CA GLU A 54 1.42 11.73 -9.14
C GLU A 54 2.93 11.87 -8.94
N ALA A 55 3.42 11.68 -7.72
CA ALA A 55 4.84 11.75 -7.42
C ALA A 55 5.64 10.66 -8.15
N ALA A 56 5.10 9.44 -8.30
CA ALA A 56 5.73 8.36 -9.05
C ALA A 56 5.86 8.70 -10.54
N PHE A 57 4.86 9.38 -11.12
CA PHE A 57 4.99 9.88 -12.49
C PHE A 57 6.04 11.00 -12.57
N LEU A 58 5.95 12.00 -11.69
CA LEU A 58 6.82 13.17 -11.68
C LEU A 58 8.28 12.82 -11.38
N SER A 59 8.55 11.78 -10.59
CA SER A 59 9.90 11.36 -10.23
C SER A 59 10.75 10.91 -11.44
N GLY A 60 10.09 10.50 -12.54
CA GLY A 60 10.73 10.18 -13.81
C GLY A 60 11.05 11.39 -14.72
N LEU A 61 10.69 12.62 -14.32
CA LEU A 61 10.91 13.81 -15.12
C LEU A 61 12.24 14.50 -14.76
N GLU A 62 13.19 14.53 -15.65
CA GLU A 62 14.52 15.13 -15.45
C GLU A 62 14.50 16.63 -15.11
N LYS A 63 13.44 17.35 -15.54
CA LYS A 63 13.30 18.78 -15.25
C LYS A 63 12.91 19.09 -13.81
N ILE A 64 12.35 18.12 -13.10
CA ILE A 64 12.11 18.23 -11.66
C ILE A 64 13.40 17.92 -10.95
N LYS A 65 13.97 18.91 -10.25
CA LYS A 65 15.24 18.75 -9.53
C LYS A 65 14.98 18.47 -8.06
N THR A 66 15.63 17.44 -7.55
CA THR A 66 15.68 17.08 -6.13
C THR A 66 17.11 16.77 -5.74
N SER A 67 17.39 16.85 -4.45
CA SER A 67 18.68 16.48 -3.86
C SER A 67 18.45 15.78 -2.54
N HIS A 68 19.34 14.88 -2.16
CA HIS A 68 19.38 14.23 -0.87
C HIS A 68 20.74 14.46 -0.24
N GLU A 69 20.80 14.99 0.98
CA GLU A 69 22.05 15.37 1.67
C GLU A 69 22.99 16.25 0.82
N GLY A 70 22.42 17.17 0.03
CA GLY A 70 23.16 18.07 -0.85
C GLY A 70 23.61 17.46 -2.18
N ILE A 71 23.35 16.18 -2.42
CA ILE A 71 23.69 15.48 -3.66
C ILE A 71 22.49 15.48 -4.59
N ALA A 72 22.67 15.95 -5.84
CA ALA A 72 21.62 15.94 -6.86
C ALA A 72 21.19 14.49 -7.19
N GLN A 73 19.89 14.31 -7.36
CA GLN A 73 19.34 12.99 -7.68
C GLN A 73 18.97 12.89 -9.15
N GLU A 74 19.28 11.74 -9.73
CA GLU A 74 18.84 11.37 -11.09
C GLU A 74 17.35 11.05 -11.11
N ALA A 75 16.72 11.25 -12.28
CA ALA A 75 15.34 10.89 -12.49
C ALA A 75 15.15 9.36 -12.40
N TRP A 76 14.11 8.95 -11.71
CA TRP A 76 13.74 7.54 -11.58
C TRP A 76 12.23 7.38 -11.63
N ARG A 77 11.72 6.47 -12.47
CA ARG A 77 10.29 6.16 -12.54
C ARG A 77 10.04 4.72 -12.15
N PRO A 78 9.26 4.47 -11.11
CA PRO A 78 8.78 3.13 -10.79
C PRO A 78 8.03 2.50 -11.96
N THR A 79 8.18 1.20 -12.15
CA THR A 79 7.49 0.49 -13.22
C THR A 79 6.00 0.33 -12.92
N GLN A 80 5.67 0.10 -11.66
CA GLN A 80 4.30 -0.13 -11.17
C GLN A 80 4.04 0.57 -9.84
N VAL A 81 2.81 1.02 -9.66
CA VAL A 81 2.24 1.44 -8.37
C VAL A 81 1.03 0.55 -8.10
N PHE A 82 1.04 -0.13 -6.97
CA PHE A 82 -0.02 -1.01 -6.53
C PHE A 82 -0.67 -0.47 -5.25
N HIS A 83 -1.99 -0.41 -5.25
CA HIS A 83 -2.77 -0.01 -4.09
C HIS A 83 -3.26 -1.25 -3.36
N TYR A 84 -2.95 -1.37 -2.09
CA TYR A 84 -3.52 -2.42 -1.25
C TYR A 84 -4.92 -2.02 -0.77
N ILE A 85 -5.79 -3.01 -0.56
CA ILE A 85 -7.16 -2.79 -0.10
C ILE A 85 -7.17 -2.76 1.43
N GLN A 86 -7.69 -1.67 2.02
CA GLN A 86 -7.68 -1.45 3.47
C GLN A 86 -9.05 -1.72 4.11
N SER A 87 -9.82 -0.67 4.48
CA SER A 87 -11.09 -0.83 5.20
C SER A 87 -12.26 -1.11 4.28
N ARG A 88 -12.37 -0.39 3.16
CA ARG A 88 -13.44 -0.63 2.19
C ARG A 88 -13.14 -1.87 1.34
N SER A 89 -14.18 -2.60 0.98
CA SER A 89 -14.08 -3.67 -0.01
C SER A 89 -14.06 -3.06 -1.40
N LEU A 90 -12.94 -3.22 -2.09
CA LEU A 90 -12.75 -2.79 -3.47
C LEU A 90 -12.47 -4.02 -4.32
N THR A 91 -12.89 -4.00 -5.59
CA THR A 91 -12.58 -5.09 -6.53
C THR A 91 -11.11 -5.04 -6.92
N PRO A 92 -10.31 -6.07 -6.61
CA PRO A 92 -8.90 -6.10 -7.00
C PRO A 92 -8.75 -6.33 -8.51
N HIS A 93 -7.66 -5.78 -9.08
CA HIS A 93 -7.27 -6.11 -10.45
C HIS A 93 -6.46 -7.41 -10.53
N PHE A 94 -5.79 -7.77 -9.45
CA PHE A 94 -5.12 -9.06 -9.27
C PHE A 94 -5.01 -9.37 -7.77
N VAL A 95 -4.74 -10.63 -7.48
CA VAL A 95 -4.53 -11.10 -6.11
C VAL A 95 -3.23 -11.91 -6.02
N VAL A 96 -2.62 -11.89 -4.85
CA VAL A 96 -1.37 -12.60 -4.55
C VAL A 96 -1.63 -13.62 -3.44
N ASP A 97 -1.21 -14.86 -3.62
CA ASP A 97 -1.26 -15.90 -2.59
C ASP A 97 -0.38 -15.50 -1.39
N ILE A 98 -1.02 -15.34 -0.24
CA ILE A 98 -0.38 -15.06 1.04
C ILE A 98 -0.59 -16.17 2.07
N SER A 99 -0.98 -17.37 1.65
CA SER A 99 -1.34 -18.46 2.56
C SER A 99 -0.23 -18.78 3.56
N LYS A 100 1.03 -18.71 3.14
CA LYS A 100 2.20 -18.93 4.00
C LYS A 100 2.57 -17.69 4.85
N HIS A 101 1.94 -16.56 4.63
CA HIS A 101 2.29 -15.27 5.23
C HIS A 101 1.17 -14.63 6.04
N ILE A 102 0.00 -15.26 6.13
CA ILE A 102 -1.17 -14.69 6.81
C ILE A 102 -0.88 -14.39 8.29
N GLU A 103 -0.22 -15.29 8.99
CA GLU A 103 0.11 -15.07 10.41
C GLU A 103 1.09 -13.89 10.56
N LYS A 104 2.08 -13.77 9.65
CA LYS A 104 3.01 -12.64 9.65
C LYS A 104 2.31 -11.31 9.35
N LYS A 105 1.33 -11.31 8.46
CA LYS A 105 0.46 -10.16 8.20
C LYS A 105 -0.31 -9.77 9.48
N MET A 106 -0.93 -10.72 10.16
CA MET A 106 -1.67 -10.45 11.40
C MET A 106 -0.74 -9.92 12.50
N GLU A 107 0.44 -10.51 12.70
CA GLU A 107 1.46 -10.01 13.63
C GLU A 107 1.85 -8.56 13.32
N SER A 108 2.03 -8.20 12.04
CA SER A 108 2.41 -6.85 11.64
C SER A 108 1.32 -5.82 11.93
N ILE A 109 0.04 -6.20 11.81
CA ILE A 109 -1.11 -5.37 12.19
C ILE A 109 -1.12 -5.19 13.72
N MET A 110 -1.01 -6.27 14.46
CA MET A 110 -1.02 -6.25 15.93
C MET A 110 0.17 -5.53 16.56
N ALA A 111 1.25 -5.28 15.80
CA ALA A 111 2.38 -4.48 16.26
C ALA A 111 2.00 -3.00 16.54
N TYR A 112 0.90 -2.51 15.94
CA TYR A 112 0.36 -1.17 16.19
C TYR A 112 -0.63 -1.18 17.36
N ARG A 113 -0.14 -1.45 18.57
CA ARG A 113 -0.92 -1.69 19.78
C ARG A 113 -1.86 -0.54 20.18
N SER A 114 -1.55 0.69 19.79
CA SER A 114 -2.38 1.87 20.06
C SER A 114 -3.54 2.05 19.07
N GLN A 115 -3.55 1.31 17.96
CA GLN A 115 -4.56 1.47 16.91
C GLN A 115 -5.48 0.26 16.76
N PHE A 116 -4.95 -0.94 16.99
CA PHE A 116 -5.67 -2.19 16.80
C PHE A 116 -6.05 -2.85 18.11
N TYR A 117 -6.87 -3.89 18.04
CA TYR A 117 -7.40 -4.59 19.21
C TYR A 117 -6.31 -4.92 20.25
N ASN A 118 -6.50 -4.38 21.45
CA ASN A 118 -5.67 -4.65 22.61
C ASN A 118 -6.59 -4.74 23.84
N PRO A 119 -6.82 -5.93 24.42
CA PRO A 119 -7.74 -6.12 25.54
C PRO A 119 -7.31 -5.37 26.81
N ASN A 120 -6.09 -4.88 26.88
CA ASN A 120 -5.53 -4.11 27.99
C ASN A 120 -5.46 -2.60 27.69
N SER A 121 -6.05 -2.12 26.60
CA SER A 121 -6.07 -0.70 26.25
C SER A 121 -7.16 0.03 27.02
N ASN A 122 -6.85 1.25 27.50
CA ASN A 122 -7.83 2.20 28.05
C ASN A 122 -8.26 3.24 26.99
N GLU A 123 -7.78 3.12 25.77
CA GLU A 123 -8.16 4.01 24.67
C GLU A 123 -9.60 3.77 24.24
N PRO A 124 -10.31 4.79 23.73
CA PRO A 124 -11.66 4.63 23.21
C PRO A 124 -11.75 3.59 22.11
N ASP A 125 -12.80 2.79 22.12
CA ASP A 125 -13.06 1.83 21.06
C ASP A 125 -13.28 2.53 19.72
N THR A 126 -12.56 2.06 18.71
CA THR A 126 -12.69 2.50 17.33
C THR A 126 -13.06 1.31 16.45
N PHE A 127 -13.48 1.58 15.22
CA PHE A 127 -13.77 0.53 14.24
C PHE A 127 -12.60 -0.46 14.08
N ILE A 128 -11.37 0.04 14.03
CA ILE A 128 -10.17 -0.78 13.80
C ILE A 128 -9.61 -1.42 15.08
N SER A 129 -9.98 -0.94 16.27
CA SER A 129 -9.54 -1.51 17.56
C SER A 129 -10.40 -2.68 18.03
N SER A 130 -11.40 -3.10 17.26
CA SER A 130 -12.27 -4.23 17.61
C SER A 130 -11.68 -5.58 17.17
N ALA A 131 -12.00 -6.64 17.92
CA ALA A 131 -11.69 -8.01 17.49
C ALA A 131 -12.36 -8.36 16.17
N ALA A 132 -13.58 -7.84 15.93
CA ALA A 132 -14.31 -8.04 14.68
C ALA A 132 -13.58 -7.48 13.46
N PHE A 133 -12.78 -6.42 13.61
CA PHE A 133 -11.95 -5.90 12.51
C PHE A 133 -10.85 -6.89 12.10
N LEU A 134 -10.21 -7.54 13.06
CA LEU A 134 -9.19 -8.56 12.76
C LEU A 134 -9.80 -9.76 12.03
N GLU A 135 -10.99 -10.19 12.48
CA GLU A 135 -11.76 -11.24 11.78
C GLU A 135 -12.14 -10.81 10.37
N PHE A 136 -12.54 -9.57 10.17
CA PHE A 136 -12.84 -9.01 8.85
C PHE A 136 -11.61 -9.03 7.93
N VAL A 137 -10.44 -8.62 8.40
CA VAL A 137 -9.18 -8.64 7.61
C VAL A 137 -8.85 -10.06 7.18
N LYS A 138 -8.93 -11.02 8.09
CA LYS A 138 -8.66 -12.45 7.82
C LYS A 138 -9.73 -13.05 6.90
N GLY A 139 -11.00 -12.69 7.10
CA GLY A 139 -12.14 -13.10 6.28
C GLY A 139 -11.99 -12.68 4.82
N ARG A 140 -11.63 -11.41 4.58
CA ARG A 140 -11.36 -10.89 3.23
C ARG A 140 -10.19 -11.63 2.56
N ALA A 141 -9.11 -11.88 3.28
CA ALA A 141 -7.99 -12.63 2.73
C ALA A 141 -8.40 -14.06 2.33
N LYS A 142 -9.29 -14.69 3.10
CA LYS A 142 -9.85 -16.01 2.79
C LYS A 142 -10.78 -15.98 1.57
N GLU A 143 -11.65 -14.96 1.47
CA GLU A 143 -12.54 -14.76 0.31
C GLU A 143 -11.75 -14.61 -0.99
N LEU A 144 -10.72 -13.74 -0.98
CA LEU A 144 -9.85 -13.54 -2.14
C LEU A 144 -9.04 -14.81 -2.47
N GLY A 145 -8.60 -15.55 -1.45
CA GLY A 145 -7.92 -16.84 -1.62
C GLY A 145 -8.79 -17.87 -2.33
N GLN A 146 -10.07 -17.92 -1.97
CA GLN A 146 -11.02 -18.84 -2.59
C GLN A 146 -11.16 -18.60 -4.10
N GLN A 147 -11.10 -17.33 -4.55
CA GLN A 147 -11.20 -16.99 -5.98
C GLN A 147 -10.09 -17.57 -6.84
N ILE A 148 -8.93 -17.84 -6.26
CA ILE A 148 -7.76 -18.40 -6.94
C ILE A 148 -7.37 -19.80 -6.43
N GLY A 149 -8.21 -20.43 -5.59
CA GLY A 149 -7.99 -21.80 -5.12
C GLY A 149 -6.89 -21.95 -4.07
N VAL A 150 -6.59 -20.89 -3.29
CA VAL A 150 -5.61 -20.93 -2.18
C VAL A 150 -6.31 -20.58 -0.86
N GLN A 151 -5.61 -20.76 0.26
CA GLN A 151 -6.20 -20.53 1.58
C GLN A 151 -6.41 -19.03 1.88
N TYR A 152 -5.43 -18.19 1.53
CA TYR A 152 -5.48 -16.75 1.73
C TYR A 152 -4.81 -16.00 0.58
N ALA A 153 -5.41 -14.89 0.15
CA ALA A 153 -4.81 -13.99 -0.83
C ALA A 153 -4.96 -12.53 -0.42
N GLU A 154 -4.12 -11.68 -0.98
CA GLU A 154 -4.20 -10.22 -0.86
C GLU A 154 -4.47 -9.59 -2.21
N GLY A 155 -5.44 -8.65 -2.25
CA GLY A 155 -5.86 -7.99 -3.47
C GLY A 155 -5.18 -6.64 -3.68
N PHE A 156 -4.88 -6.35 -4.94
CA PHE A 156 -4.25 -5.11 -5.36
C PHE A 156 -4.99 -4.45 -6.52
N ILE A 157 -4.99 -3.12 -6.50
CA ILE A 157 -5.50 -2.27 -7.57
C ILE A 157 -4.31 -1.59 -8.24
N THR A 158 -4.36 -1.41 -9.55
CA THR A 158 -3.37 -0.64 -10.31
C THR A 158 -4.07 0.14 -11.41
N GLN A 159 -3.59 1.35 -11.71
CA GLN A 159 -4.10 2.14 -12.83
C GLN A 159 -3.44 1.73 -14.16
N LYS A 160 -2.22 1.19 -14.10
CA LYS A 160 -1.49 0.76 -15.28
C LYS A 160 -1.80 -0.70 -15.60
N THR A 161 -2.10 -0.98 -16.87
CA THR A 161 -2.25 -2.36 -17.36
C THR A 161 -1.02 -3.20 -17.02
N LEU A 162 -1.26 -4.39 -16.46
CA LEU A 162 -0.20 -5.35 -16.16
C LEU A 162 0.26 -6.03 -17.43
N GLY A 163 1.53 -5.82 -17.80
CA GLY A 163 2.18 -6.58 -18.85
C GLY A 163 2.83 -7.84 -18.29
N ILE A 164 2.56 -8.99 -18.88
CA ILE A 164 3.19 -10.27 -18.54
C ILE A 164 3.97 -10.79 -19.74
N ASN A 165 5.15 -11.34 -19.52
CA ASN A 165 6.01 -11.86 -20.59
C ASN A 165 5.57 -13.24 -21.08
N SER A 166 4.85 -14.01 -20.26
CA SER A 166 4.33 -15.33 -20.58
C SER A 166 3.07 -15.60 -19.77
N LEU A 167 2.12 -16.34 -20.34
CA LEU A 167 0.94 -16.82 -19.62
C LEU A 167 1.29 -17.75 -18.44
N ASP A 168 2.48 -18.37 -18.47
CA ASP A 168 2.97 -19.18 -17.35
C ASP A 168 3.10 -18.37 -16.04
N ALA A 169 3.27 -17.04 -16.16
CA ALA A 169 3.33 -16.15 -15.00
C ALA A 169 2.03 -16.07 -14.19
N ILE A 170 0.89 -16.42 -14.80
CA ILE A 170 -0.42 -16.44 -14.16
C ILE A 170 -0.90 -17.85 -13.79
N ILE A 171 -0.12 -18.88 -14.14
CA ILE A 171 -0.43 -20.26 -13.76
C ILE A 171 0.05 -20.50 -12.34
N GLN A 172 -0.91 -20.75 -11.44
CA GLN A 172 -0.57 -21.16 -10.08
C GLN A 172 -0.02 -22.59 -10.06
N LYS A 173 1.18 -22.76 -9.54
CA LYS A 173 1.71 -24.09 -9.26
C LYS A 173 0.89 -24.68 -8.10
N LYS A 174 0.18 -25.77 -8.33
CA LYS A 174 -0.43 -26.56 -7.25
C LYS A 174 0.70 -26.99 -6.31
N THR A 175 0.72 -26.48 -5.10
CA THR A 175 1.61 -26.93 -4.02
C THR A 175 1.03 -28.16 -3.32
#